data_5b10b68da5e611c4daac1cd6f4ef3f2e
#
_entry.id   5b10b68da5e611c4daac1cd6f4ef3f2e
#
_cell.length_a   1.000
_cell.length_b   1.000
_cell.length_c   1.000
_cell.angle_alpha   90.00
_cell.angle_beta   90.00
_cell.angle_gamma   90.00
#
_symmetry.space_group_name_H-M   'P 1'
#
loop_
_entity.id
_entity.type
_entity.pdbx_description
1 polymer ?
#
loop_
_entity_poly.entity_id
_entity_poly.type
_entity_poly.pdbx_seq_one_letter_code
_entity_poly.pdbx_strand_id
1 'polypeptide(L)'
;MSFNKYSKYIFDFELLDKKFPDEQNQERYYNRWMEKYNSVFETENNFKCIEWDLRCKKSLKEIFSSATFFIEAKKNLETKCFSSYYFCLYYSLFHALYALTFLDPYLEISKLLSTTHLNLINRFINSFSGSKKNIIDENIKKLFNDLKYKREYYSYCTPFNNLFNPYEDIDVLETELLVCYQLCAFHSLMIEKSYQKKCGTIVTIDKNNYLEFNKTFNQLFSKINTYNEYVLDDSCKNIYYEILQYGSIPQYISIDLEHQFDEFHTYDSFYKCISKSDLNILDIWAVICNAIS
;
A
#
# COMPACT_ATOMS: atom_id res chain seq x y z
N MET A 1 -4.41 -23.53 -12.69
CA MET A 1 -3.50 -22.44 -13.11
C MET A 1 -3.66 -21.31 -12.11
N SER A 2 -2.67 -20.45 -11.97
CA SER A 2 -2.55 -19.47 -10.91
C SER A 2 -2.26 -18.09 -11.48
N PHE A 3 -2.49 -17.03 -10.71
CA PHE A 3 -2.00 -15.69 -11.02
C PHE A 3 -0.48 -15.66 -11.28
N ASN A 4 0.25 -16.66 -10.80
CA ASN A 4 1.69 -16.84 -11.03
C ASN A 4 2.06 -16.92 -12.52
N LYS A 5 1.15 -17.42 -13.40
CA LYS A 5 1.39 -17.43 -14.84
C LYS A 5 1.62 -16.04 -15.46
N TYR A 6 1.18 -15.00 -14.78
CA TYR A 6 1.37 -13.62 -15.20
C TYR A 6 2.66 -13.00 -14.64
N SER A 7 3.39 -13.68 -13.78
CA SER A 7 4.66 -13.22 -13.24
C SER A 7 5.85 -13.83 -13.99
N LYS A 8 6.89 -13.03 -14.23
CA LYS A 8 8.22 -13.51 -14.63
C LYS A 8 9.09 -13.83 -13.42
N TYR A 9 8.62 -13.46 -12.25
CA TYR A 9 9.30 -13.66 -10.98
C TYR A 9 8.77 -14.91 -10.29
N ILE A 10 9.57 -15.49 -9.41
CA ILE A 10 9.17 -16.64 -8.57
C ILE A 10 8.43 -16.08 -7.36
N PHE A 11 7.14 -15.77 -7.54
CA PHE A 11 6.26 -15.33 -6.46
C PHE A 11 5.00 -16.17 -6.44
N ASP A 12 4.45 -16.34 -5.24
CA ASP A 12 3.21 -17.07 -5.05
C ASP A 12 2.05 -16.11 -4.72
N PHE A 13 1.09 -16.03 -5.64
CA PHE A 13 -0.17 -15.32 -5.43
C PHE A 13 -1.27 -16.24 -4.88
N GLU A 14 -0.90 -17.15 -3.96
CA GLU A 14 -1.78 -18.18 -3.42
C GLU A 14 -3.07 -17.62 -2.80
N LEU A 15 -2.98 -16.48 -2.10
CA LEU A 15 -4.16 -15.86 -1.47
C LEU A 15 -5.10 -15.28 -2.52
N LEU A 16 -4.58 -14.72 -3.60
CA LEU A 16 -5.41 -14.25 -4.72
C LEU A 16 -6.07 -15.44 -5.44
N ASP A 17 -5.34 -16.54 -5.63
CA ASP A 17 -5.88 -17.76 -6.23
C ASP A 17 -6.99 -18.38 -5.37
N LYS A 18 -6.84 -18.38 -4.05
CA LYS A 18 -7.87 -18.85 -3.12
C LYS A 18 -9.15 -17.97 -3.16
N LYS A 19 -8.97 -16.66 -3.22
CA LYS A 19 -10.09 -15.69 -3.29
C LYS A 19 -10.76 -15.69 -4.66
N PHE A 20 -10.03 -16.01 -5.73
CA PHE A 20 -10.49 -15.91 -7.11
C PHE A 20 -10.07 -17.13 -7.95
N PRO A 21 -10.61 -18.33 -7.65
CA PRO A 21 -10.10 -19.60 -8.19
C PRO A 21 -10.44 -19.86 -9.65
N ASP A 22 -11.39 -19.16 -10.25
CA ASP A 22 -11.82 -19.36 -11.63
C ASP A 22 -10.83 -18.73 -12.61
N GLU A 23 -10.18 -19.57 -13.45
CA GLU A 23 -9.14 -19.14 -14.40
C GLU A 23 -9.64 -18.14 -15.44
N GLN A 24 -10.86 -18.29 -15.94
CA GLN A 24 -11.41 -17.37 -16.93
C GLN A 24 -11.64 -15.98 -16.30
N ASN A 25 -12.07 -15.96 -15.04
CA ASN A 25 -12.21 -14.72 -14.30
C ASN A 25 -10.86 -14.07 -13.99
N GLN A 26 -9.83 -14.87 -13.64
CA GLN A 26 -8.46 -14.38 -13.46
C GLN A 26 -7.94 -13.73 -14.75
N GLU A 27 -8.12 -14.39 -15.90
CA GLU A 27 -7.69 -13.86 -17.19
C GLU A 27 -8.45 -12.58 -17.57
N ARG A 28 -9.76 -12.55 -17.35
CA ARG A 28 -10.57 -11.34 -17.59
C ARG A 28 -10.16 -10.19 -16.66
N TYR A 29 -9.83 -10.49 -15.40
CA TYR A 29 -9.31 -9.52 -14.45
C TYR A 29 -7.99 -8.93 -14.93
N TYR A 30 -7.01 -9.80 -15.23
CA TYR A 30 -5.70 -9.40 -15.72
C TYR A 30 -5.80 -8.55 -17.00
N ASN A 31 -6.50 -9.04 -18.02
CA ASN A 31 -6.60 -8.33 -19.31
C ASN A 31 -7.27 -6.95 -19.13
N ARG A 32 -8.34 -6.87 -18.36
CA ARG A 32 -9.03 -5.60 -18.06
C ARG A 32 -8.09 -4.56 -17.41
N TRP A 33 -7.26 -4.98 -16.46
CA TRP A 33 -6.34 -4.07 -15.80
C TRP A 33 -5.13 -3.74 -16.65
N MET A 34 -4.63 -4.71 -17.42
CA MET A 34 -3.56 -4.46 -18.40
C MET A 34 -3.97 -3.46 -19.47
N GLU A 35 -5.20 -3.52 -19.99
CA GLU A 35 -5.72 -2.51 -20.92
C GLU A 35 -5.68 -1.10 -20.31
N LYS A 36 -6.12 -0.98 -19.06
CA LYS A 36 -6.09 0.30 -18.34
C LYS A 36 -4.67 0.84 -18.16
N TYR A 37 -3.73 0.00 -17.71
CA TYR A 37 -2.34 0.42 -17.55
C TYR A 37 -1.65 0.70 -18.89
N ASN A 38 -1.94 -0.08 -19.91
CA ASN A 38 -1.42 0.21 -21.26
C ASN A 38 -1.86 1.60 -21.75
N SER A 39 -3.10 2.00 -21.49
CA SER A 39 -3.60 3.33 -21.87
C SER A 39 -2.89 4.47 -21.15
N VAL A 40 -2.41 4.24 -19.91
CA VAL A 40 -1.61 5.23 -19.16
C VAL A 40 -0.30 5.56 -19.87
N PHE A 41 0.34 4.55 -20.47
CA PHE A 41 1.66 4.66 -21.09
C PHE A 41 1.61 4.74 -22.63
N GLU A 42 0.43 4.98 -23.23
CA GLU A 42 0.31 5.09 -24.70
C GLU A 42 1.05 6.30 -25.28
N THR A 43 1.19 7.36 -24.51
CA THR A 43 2.01 8.52 -24.91
C THR A 43 3.36 8.42 -24.21
N GLU A 44 4.45 8.52 -24.98
CA GLU A 44 5.81 8.67 -24.42
C GLU A 44 5.88 9.97 -23.61
N ASN A 45 5.63 9.86 -22.32
CA ASN A 45 5.68 10.98 -21.40
C ASN A 45 6.51 10.57 -20.17
N ASN A 46 7.72 11.13 -20.09
CA ASN A 46 8.63 10.91 -18.97
C ASN A 46 7.98 11.20 -17.62
N PHE A 47 7.09 12.19 -17.57
CA PHE A 47 6.38 12.54 -16.34
C PHE A 47 5.45 11.41 -15.89
N LYS A 48 4.77 10.71 -16.80
CA LYS A 48 3.94 9.56 -16.44
C LYS A 48 4.76 8.42 -15.85
N CYS A 49 5.95 8.18 -16.36
CA CYS A 49 6.88 7.21 -15.79
C CYS A 49 7.21 7.56 -14.33
N ILE A 50 7.65 8.80 -14.10
CA ILE A 50 8.00 9.30 -12.77
C ILE A 50 6.80 9.22 -11.81
N GLU A 51 5.62 9.65 -12.25
CA GLU A 51 4.40 9.59 -11.45
C GLU A 51 4.10 8.15 -11.01
N TRP A 52 4.19 7.18 -11.92
CA TRP A 52 3.82 5.79 -11.61
C TRP A 52 4.87 5.05 -10.78
N ASP A 53 6.14 5.36 -10.95
CA ASP A 53 7.18 4.89 -10.04
C ASP A 53 6.92 5.39 -8.61
N LEU A 54 6.70 6.70 -8.45
CA LEU A 54 6.37 7.30 -7.16
C LEU A 54 5.09 6.72 -6.54
N ARG A 55 4.08 6.38 -7.36
CA ARG A 55 2.86 5.72 -6.89
C ARG A 55 3.12 4.30 -6.38
N CYS A 56 3.97 3.51 -7.05
CA CYS A 56 4.37 2.18 -6.59
C CYS A 56 5.13 2.27 -5.26
N LYS A 57 6.12 3.15 -5.16
CA LYS A 57 6.88 3.38 -3.92
C LYS A 57 5.96 3.88 -2.77
N LYS A 58 5.00 4.75 -3.07
CA LYS A 58 4.02 5.21 -2.08
C LYS A 58 3.08 4.09 -1.64
N SER A 59 2.63 3.25 -2.56
CA SER A 59 1.83 2.07 -2.23
C SER A 59 2.57 1.14 -1.27
N LEU A 60 3.86 0.87 -1.54
CA LEU A 60 4.69 0.07 -0.66
C LEU A 60 4.84 0.69 0.73
N LYS A 61 5.08 2.01 0.82
CA LYS A 61 5.13 2.73 2.10
C LYS A 61 3.82 2.60 2.90
N GLU A 62 2.67 2.62 2.23
CA GLU A 62 1.38 2.40 2.89
C GLU A 62 1.21 0.94 3.38
N ILE A 63 1.77 -0.05 2.66
CA ILE A 63 1.83 -1.44 3.14
C ILE A 63 2.65 -1.54 4.43
N PHE A 64 3.82 -0.90 4.50
CA PHE A 64 4.61 -0.84 5.75
C PHE A 64 3.83 -0.21 6.89
N SER A 65 3.14 0.91 6.64
CA SER A 65 2.29 1.56 7.64
C SER A 65 1.17 0.63 8.12
N SER A 66 0.53 -0.08 7.19
CA SER A 66 -0.52 -1.05 7.50
C SER A 66 0.00 -2.19 8.39
N ALA A 67 1.13 -2.80 8.03
CA ALA A 67 1.75 -3.88 8.79
C ALA A 67 2.22 -3.42 10.18
N THR A 68 2.77 -2.21 10.27
CA THR A 68 3.17 -1.61 11.57
C THR A 68 1.96 -1.49 12.50
N PHE A 69 0.87 -0.88 12.05
CA PHE A 69 -0.34 -0.77 12.85
C PHE A 69 -0.93 -2.14 13.21
N PHE A 70 -0.81 -3.13 12.31
CA PHE A 70 -1.29 -4.48 12.62
C PHE A 70 -0.49 -5.13 13.74
N ILE A 71 0.85 -5.03 13.74
CA ILE A 71 1.71 -5.55 14.79
C ILE A 71 1.47 -4.81 16.12
N GLU A 72 1.30 -3.48 16.07
CA GLU A 72 0.90 -2.71 17.24
C GLU A 72 -0.46 -3.15 17.82
N ALA A 73 -1.41 -3.49 16.95
CA ALA A 73 -2.69 -4.04 17.40
C ALA A 73 -2.50 -5.38 18.15
N LYS A 74 -1.70 -6.30 17.63
CA LYS A 74 -1.39 -7.58 18.31
C LYS A 74 -0.85 -7.35 19.72
N LYS A 75 0.07 -6.41 19.89
CA LYS A 75 0.63 -6.06 21.21
C LYS A 75 -0.39 -5.41 22.15
N ASN A 76 -1.20 -4.49 21.62
CA ASN A 76 -2.25 -3.86 22.42
C ASN A 76 -3.30 -4.88 22.87
N LEU A 77 -3.53 -5.94 22.10
CA LEU A 77 -4.40 -7.04 22.49
C LEU A 77 -3.82 -7.82 23.69
N GLU A 78 -2.52 -8.15 23.65
CA GLU A 78 -1.82 -8.83 24.75
C GLU A 78 -1.91 -8.06 26.06
N THR A 79 -1.79 -6.73 26.00
CA THR A 79 -1.87 -5.84 27.15
C THR A 79 -3.31 -5.44 27.52
N LYS A 80 -4.31 -5.89 26.74
CA LYS A 80 -5.73 -5.55 26.90
C LYS A 80 -6.03 -4.05 26.79
N CYS A 81 -5.22 -3.32 26.02
CA CYS A 81 -5.42 -1.91 25.73
C CYS A 81 -6.40 -1.72 24.55
N PHE A 82 -7.68 -1.99 24.76
CA PHE A 82 -8.68 -2.09 23.68
C PHE A 82 -8.88 -0.80 22.89
N SER A 83 -8.74 0.37 23.48
CA SER A 83 -8.81 1.64 22.74
C SER A 83 -7.69 1.74 21.70
N SER A 84 -6.45 1.50 22.09
CA SER A 84 -5.30 1.48 21.17
C SER A 84 -5.38 0.31 20.19
N TYR A 85 -5.87 -0.85 20.63
CA TYR A 85 -6.07 -2.02 19.79
C TYR A 85 -6.99 -1.73 18.60
N TYR A 86 -8.21 -1.23 18.83
CA TYR A 86 -9.14 -0.93 17.74
C TYR A 86 -8.72 0.28 16.91
N PHE A 87 -8.01 1.23 17.51
CA PHE A 87 -7.37 2.29 16.75
C PHE A 87 -6.38 1.72 15.73
N CYS A 88 -5.49 0.85 16.17
CA CYS A 88 -4.47 0.23 15.32
C CYS A 88 -5.09 -0.70 14.26
N LEU A 89 -6.08 -1.54 14.61
CA LEU A 89 -6.77 -2.39 13.62
C LEU A 89 -7.42 -1.55 12.51
N TYR A 90 -8.11 -0.49 12.89
CA TYR A 90 -8.76 0.38 11.92
C TYR A 90 -7.75 1.03 10.97
N TYR A 91 -6.64 1.55 11.50
CA TYR A 91 -5.63 2.19 10.65
C TYR A 91 -4.81 1.19 9.84
N SER A 92 -4.63 -0.03 10.31
CA SER A 92 -4.04 -1.10 9.51
C SER A 92 -4.85 -1.34 8.24
N LEU A 93 -6.16 -1.54 8.36
CA LEU A 93 -7.03 -1.70 7.18
C LEU A 93 -7.07 -0.43 6.32
N PHE A 94 -7.15 0.75 6.93
CA PHE A 94 -7.15 2.02 6.20
C PHE A 94 -5.92 2.12 5.28
N HIS A 95 -4.72 1.87 5.79
CA HIS A 95 -3.48 1.95 5.01
C HIS A 95 -3.39 0.87 3.93
N ALA A 96 -3.86 -0.36 4.18
CA ALA A 96 -3.92 -1.41 3.17
C ALA A 96 -4.82 -1.02 1.97
N LEU A 97 -6.00 -0.49 2.25
CA LEU A 97 -6.91 -0.01 1.20
C LEU A 97 -6.35 1.21 0.48
N TYR A 98 -5.67 2.09 1.22
CA TYR A 98 -5.05 3.29 0.66
C TYR A 98 -3.88 2.93 -0.27
N ALA A 99 -3.06 1.92 0.08
CA ALA A 99 -2.00 1.40 -0.77
C ALA A 99 -2.52 1.02 -2.17
N LEU A 100 -3.62 0.28 -2.24
CA LEU A 100 -4.24 -0.10 -3.51
C LEU A 100 -4.78 1.09 -4.32
N THR A 101 -5.31 2.12 -3.65
CA THR A 101 -5.85 3.28 -4.37
C THR A 101 -4.77 4.10 -5.07
N PHE A 102 -3.50 4.06 -4.63
CA PHE A 102 -2.39 4.66 -5.38
C PHE A 102 -2.14 3.98 -6.72
N LEU A 103 -2.52 2.72 -6.87
CA LEU A 103 -2.35 1.94 -8.09
C LEU A 103 -3.58 2.02 -9.02
N ASP A 104 -4.60 2.83 -8.71
CA ASP A 104 -5.76 3.03 -9.56
C ASP A 104 -5.47 4.07 -10.67
N PRO A 105 -5.51 3.70 -11.96
CA PRO A 105 -5.23 4.60 -13.08
C PRO A 105 -6.28 5.69 -13.30
N TYR A 106 -7.45 5.58 -12.70
CA TYR A 106 -8.51 6.59 -12.80
C TYR A 106 -8.46 7.66 -11.70
N LEU A 107 -7.57 7.49 -10.71
CA LEU A 107 -7.43 8.43 -9.61
C LEU A 107 -6.23 9.35 -9.81
N GLU A 108 -6.48 10.64 -9.92
CA GLU A 108 -5.44 11.66 -9.91
C GLU A 108 -4.83 11.80 -8.50
N ILE A 109 -3.55 12.17 -8.43
CA ILE A 109 -2.83 12.37 -7.15
C ILE A 109 -3.56 13.37 -6.25
N SER A 110 -4.07 14.48 -6.80
CA SER A 110 -4.82 15.48 -6.04
C SER A 110 -6.03 14.89 -5.32
N LYS A 111 -6.74 13.98 -5.97
CA LYS A 111 -7.89 13.27 -5.39
C LYS A 111 -7.46 12.24 -4.35
N LEU A 112 -6.34 11.56 -4.57
CA LEU A 112 -5.78 10.62 -3.59
C LEU A 112 -5.43 11.33 -2.29
N LEU A 113 -4.72 12.46 -2.36
CA LEU A 113 -4.25 13.20 -1.20
C LEU A 113 -5.37 13.91 -0.41
N SER A 114 -6.45 14.29 -1.07
CA SER A 114 -7.64 14.90 -0.44
C SER A 114 -8.62 13.87 0.11
N THR A 115 -8.22 12.61 0.21
CA THR A 115 -9.13 11.51 0.56
C THR A 115 -9.45 11.52 2.05
N THR A 116 -10.74 11.64 2.38
CA THR A 116 -11.26 11.33 3.71
C THR A 116 -11.48 9.83 3.86
N HIS A 117 -11.60 9.34 5.10
CA HIS A 117 -11.85 7.93 5.37
C HIS A 117 -13.08 7.38 4.64
N LEU A 118 -14.17 8.15 4.58
CA LEU A 118 -15.38 7.76 3.84
C LEU A 118 -15.14 7.74 2.32
N ASN A 119 -14.43 8.72 1.81
CA ASN A 119 -14.12 8.78 0.39
C ASN A 119 -13.17 7.66 -0.03
N LEU A 120 -12.23 7.27 0.83
CA LEU A 120 -11.33 6.15 0.57
C LEU A 120 -12.12 4.85 0.34
N ILE A 121 -12.95 4.47 1.31
CA ILE A 121 -13.69 3.19 1.19
C ILE A 121 -14.62 3.18 -0.03
N ASN A 122 -15.28 4.29 -0.35
CA ASN A 122 -16.13 4.36 -1.52
C ASN A 122 -15.34 4.26 -2.84
N ARG A 123 -14.18 4.93 -2.94
CA ARG A 123 -13.28 4.82 -4.09
C ARG A 123 -12.75 3.41 -4.24
N PHE A 124 -12.26 2.83 -3.16
CA PHE A 124 -11.77 1.46 -3.13
C PHE A 124 -12.82 0.47 -3.65
N ILE A 125 -14.06 0.55 -3.16
CA ILE A 125 -15.13 -0.33 -3.58
C ILE A 125 -15.43 -0.18 -5.06
N ASN A 126 -15.49 1.04 -5.56
CA ASN A 126 -15.78 1.29 -6.97
C ASN A 126 -14.72 0.68 -7.91
N SER A 127 -13.45 0.66 -7.48
CA SER A 127 -12.35 0.20 -8.33
C SER A 127 -11.99 -1.28 -8.13
N PHE A 128 -11.94 -1.75 -6.88
CA PHE A 128 -11.34 -3.03 -6.50
C PHE A 128 -12.31 -4.03 -5.88
N SER A 129 -13.54 -3.64 -5.56
CA SER A 129 -14.53 -4.49 -4.88
C SER A 129 -15.90 -4.44 -5.58
N GLY A 130 -16.88 -5.13 -5.03
CA GLY A 130 -18.30 -4.92 -5.34
C GLY A 130 -18.84 -5.58 -6.60
N SER A 131 -18.08 -6.43 -7.29
CA SER A 131 -18.60 -7.25 -8.39
C SER A 131 -17.93 -8.62 -8.46
N LYS A 132 -18.62 -9.61 -9.07
CA LYS A 132 -18.01 -10.92 -9.39
C LYS A 132 -16.76 -10.85 -10.27
N LYS A 133 -16.41 -9.65 -10.75
CA LYS A 133 -15.22 -9.38 -11.58
C LYS A 133 -14.03 -8.88 -10.77
N ASN A 134 -14.18 -8.68 -9.46
CA ASN A 134 -13.15 -8.18 -8.56
C ASN A 134 -12.77 -9.24 -7.54
N ILE A 135 -11.52 -9.21 -7.09
CA ILE A 135 -10.95 -10.19 -6.15
C ILE A 135 -11.46 -9.96 -4.74
N ILE A 136 -11.65 -8.70 -4.36
CA ILE A 136 -12.14 -8.31 -3.04
C ILE A 136 -13.66 -8.20 -3.08
N ASP A 137 -14.32 -8.88 -2.17
CA ASP A 137 -15.77 -8.86 -2.04
C ASP A 137 -16.32 -7.62 -1.30
N GLU A 138 -17.63 -7.46 -1.26
CA GLU A 138 -18.30 -6.31 -0.64
C GLU A 138 -18.18 -6.29 0.90
N ASN A 139 -17.84 -7.41 1.52
CA ASN A 139 -17.72 -7.51 2.97
C ASN A 139 -16.59 -6.61 3.51
N ILE A 140 -15.61 -6.24 2.70
CA ILE A 140 -14.56 -5.29 3.08
C ILE A 140 -15.14 -3.94 3.56
N LYS A 141 -16.24 -3.48 2.96
CA LYS A 141 -16.93 -2.27 3.40
C LYS A 141 -17.54 -2.42 4.78
N LYS A 142 -18.14 -3.60 5.03
CA LYS A 142 -18.71 -3.92 6.34
C LYS A 142 -17.62 -3.98 7.39
N LEU A 143 -16.52 -4.68 7.10
CA LEU A 143 -15.36 -4.78 7.99
C LEU A 143 -14.78 -3.39 8.31
N PHE A 144 -14.59 -2.54 7.31
CA PHE A 144 -14.08 -1.17 7.50
C PHE A 144 -14.99 -0.34 8.40
N ASN A 145 -16.30 -0.38 8.17
CA ASN A 145 -17.27 0.37 8.97
C ASN A 145 -17.38 -0.18 10.40
N ASP A 146 -17.29 -1.50 10.57
CA ASP A 146 -17.33 -2.15 11.87
C ASP A 146 -16.11 -1.78 12.72
N LEU A 147 -14.90 -1.86 12.15
CA LEU A 147 -13.67 -1.43 12.83
C LEU A 147 -13.69 0.07 13.14
N LYS A 148 -14.23 0.91 12.23
CA LYS A 148 -14.42 2.33 12.49
C LYS A 148 -15.34 2.56 13.69
N TYR A 149 -16.48 1.86 13.75
CA TYR A 149 -17.42 1.94 14.86
C TYR A 149 -16.77 1.51 16.19
N LYS A 150 -16.07 0.37 16.20
CA LYS A 150 -15.38 -0.13 17.40
C LYS A 150 -14.30 0.84 17.87
N ARG A 151 -13.49 1.40 16.96
CA ARG A 151 -12.52 2.45 17.28
C ARG A 151 -13.20 3.66 17.94
N GLU A 152 -14.28 4.17 17.34
CA GLU A 152 -15.00 5.33 17.87
C GLU A 152 -15.63 5.02 19.23
N TYR A 153 -16.21 3.83 19.39
CA TYR A 153 -16.80 3.37 20.63
C TYR A 153 -15.78 3.35 21.78
N TYR A 154 -14.62 2.70 21.58
CA TYR A 154 -13.60 2.64 22.62
C TYR A 154 -12.88 3.97 22.86
N SER A 155 -12.78 4.83 21.88
CA SER A 155 -12.13 6.14 22.03
C SER A 155 -13.02 7.15 22.76
N TYR A 156 -14.35 7.09 22.56
CA TYR A 156 -15.25 8.17 23.02
C TYR A 156 -16.31 7.73 24.00
N CYS A 157 -16.65 6.44 24.07
CA CYS A 157 -17.75 5.97 24.92
C CYS A 157 -17.26 5.22 26.16
N THR A 158 -16.60 4.08 26.00
CA THR A 158 -16.20 3.23 27.13
C THR A 158 -14.85 2.55 26.90
N PRO A 159 -13.74 3.15 27.30
CA PRO A 159 -12.42 2.57 27.07
C PRO A 159 -12.12 1.32 27.94
N PHE A 160 -12.94 1.01 28.94
CA PHE A 160 -12.64 -0.01 29.95
C PHE A 160 -13.41 -1.32 29.82
N ASN A 161 -14.46 -1.37 29.01
CA ASN A 161 -15.30 -2.57 28.88
C ASN A 161 -15.03 -3.31 27.58
N ASN A 162 -14.85 -4.64 27.68
CA ASN A 162 -14.71 -5.50 26.51
C ASN A 162 -16.10 -5.96 26.05
N LEU A 163 -16.68 -5.26 25.07
CA LEU A 163 -18.00 -5.59 24.49
C LEU A 163 -17.89 -6.45 23.24
N PHE A 164 -16.74 -6.48 22.57
CA PHE A 164 -16.55 -7.17 21.29
C PHE A 164 -15.55 -8.32 21.47
N ASN A 165 -15.60 -9.29 20.56
CA ASN A 165 -14.62 -10.37 20.52
C ASN A 165 -13.36 -9.90 19.75
N PRO A 166 -12.28 -9.50 20.46
CA PRO A 166 -11.10 -8.96 19.79
C PRO A 166 -10.30 -10.00 18.99
N TYR A 167 -10.37 -11.27 19.37
CA TYR A 167 -9.64 -12.34 18.70
C TYR A 167 -10.22 -12.66 17.31
N GLU A 168 -11.55 -12.68 17.19
CA GLU A 168 -12.21 -12.85 15.89
C GLU A 168 -11.90 -11.68 14.94
N ASP A 169 -11.87 -10.46 15.45
CA ASP A 169 -11.59 -9.26 14.66
C ASP A 169 -10.19 -9.28 14.04
N ILE A 170 -9.18 -9.75 14.77
CA ILE A 170 -7.79 -9.72 14.30
C ILE A 170 -7.54 -10.80 13.24
N ASP A 171 -8.12 -11.99 13.39
CA ASP A 171 -7.94 -13.10 12.45
C ASP A 171 -8.59 -12.79 11.09
N VAL A 172 -9.81 -12.24 11.13
CA VAL A 172 -10.51 -11.79 9.91
C VAL A 172 -9.73 -10.69 9.20
N LEU A 173 -9.21 -9.71 9.98
CA LEU A 173 -8.45 -8.61 9.42
C LEU A 173 -7.13 -9.09 8.79
N GLU A 174 -6.38 -9.96 9.46
CA GLU A 174 -5.10 -10.47 8.94
C GLU A 174 -5.26 -11.04 7.53
N THR A 175 -6.28 -11.88 7.34
CA THR A 175 -6.56 -12.47 6.03
C THR A 175 -6.81 -11.39 4.96
N GLU A 176 -7.62 -10.39 5.26
CA GLU A 176 -7.94 -9.33 4.28
C GLU A 176 -6.73 -8.41 4.01
N LEU A 177 -5.88 -8.15 5.02
CA LEU A 177 -4.64 -7.38 4.83
C LEU A 177 -3.68 -8.09 3.86
N LEU A 178 -3.42 -9.38 4.09
CA LEU A 178 -2.51 -10.17 3.25
C LEU A 178 -3.02 -10.23 1.79
N VAL A 179 -4.33 -10.39 1.59
CA VAL A 179 -4.95 -10.31 0.25
C VAL A 179 -4.74 -8.93 -0.38
N CYS A 180 -4.91 -7.83 0.38
CA CYS A 180 -4.65 -6.49 -0.11
C CYS A 180 -3.18 -6.29 -0.50
N TYR A 181 -2.23 -6.81 0.28
CA TYR A 181 -0.79 -6.70 -0.04
C TYR A 181 -0.44 -7.49 -1.31
N GLN A 182 -0.91 -8.74 -1.44
CA GLN A 182 -0.72 -9.49 -2.69
C GLN A 182 -1.35 -8.79 -3.89
N LEU A 183 -2.51 -8.17 -3.69
CA LEU A 183 -3.17 -7.44 -4.76
C LEU A 183 -2.38 -6.19 -5.16
N CYS A 184 -1.79 -5.45 -4.21
CA CYS A 184 -0.86 -4.35 -4.50
C CYS A 184 0.34 -4.85 -5.32
N ALA A 185 0.96 -5.96 -4.90
CA ALA A 185 2.06 -6.58 -5.62
C ALA A 185 1.66 -6.95 -7.05
N PHE A 186 0.52 -7.59 -7.23
CA PHE A 186 0.02 -7.98 -8.56
C PHE A 186 -0.27 -6.77 -9.45
N HIS A 187 -0.84 -5.69 -8.92
CA HIS A 187 -1.09 -4.46 -9.67
C HIS A 187 0.21 -3.76 -10.07
N SER A 188 1.19 -3.67 -9.17
CA SER A 188 2.50 -3.08 -9.49
C SER A 188 3.25 -3.89 -10.55
N LEU A 189 3.13 -5.23 -10.55
CA LEU A 189 3.63 -6.09 -11.61
C LEU A 189 2.99 -5.77 -12.99
N MET A 190 1.69 -5.53 -13.02
CA MET A 190 1.00 -5.14 -14.25
C MET A 190 1.42 -3.76 -14.74
N ILE A 191 1.67 -2.82 -13.83
CA ILE A 191 2.20 -1.48 -14.13
C ILE A 191 3.60 -1.60 -14.73
N GLU A 192 4.51 -2.35 -14.09
CA GLU A 192 5.86 -2.62 -14.61
C GLU A 192 5.81 -3.19 -16.02
N LYS A 193 5.02 -4.27 -16.24
CA LYS A 193 4.87 -4.91 -17.54
C LYS A 193 4.33 -3.97 -18.61
N SER A 194 3.33 -3.17 -18.27
CA SER A 194 2.76 -2.21 -19.20
C SER A 194 3.79 -1.15 -19.58
N TYR A 195 4.53 -0.63 -18.61
CA TYR A 195 5.59 0.33 -18.85
C TYR A 195 6.71 -0.26 -19.71
N GLN A 196 7.21 -1.45 -19.38
CA GLN A 196 8.26 -2.13 -20.14
C GLN A 196 7.83 -2.39 -21.60
N LYS A 197 6.57 -2.71 -21.83
CA LYS A 197 6.04 -2.94 -23.19
C LYS A 197 5.98 -1.66 -24.01
N LYS A 198 5.72 -0.51 -23.40
CA LYS A 198 5.43 0.75 -24.09
C LYS A 198 6.65 1.66 -24.18
N CYS A 199 7.43 1.78 -23.11
CA CYS A 199 8.57 2.70 -23.00
C CYS A 199 9.87 1.97 -22.66
N GLY A 200 9.92 1.25 -21.54
CA GLY A 200 11.01 0.34 -21.16
C GLY A 200 12.34 0.98 -20.78
N THR A 201 12.43 2.31 -20.71
CA THR A 201 13.67 3.04 -20.44
C THR A 201 13.64 3.72 -19.07
N ILE A 202 14.79 3.74 -18.37
CA ILE A 202 14.93 4.54 -17.14
C ILE A 202 14.85 6.03 -17.52
N VAL A 203 13.99 6.77 -16.80
CA VAL A 203 13.86 8.22 -16.97
C VAL A 203 14.78 8.92 -15.99
N THR A 204 15.81 9.57 -16.50
CA THR A 204 16.71 10.40 -15.69
C THR A 204 16.02 11.73 -15.32
N ILE A 205 16.25 12.18 -14.09
CA ILE A 205 15.75 13.48 -13.64
C ILE A 205 16.71 14.57 -14.11
N ASP A 206 16.28 15.36 -15.09
CA ASP A 206 17.02 16.46 -15.66
C ASP A 206 16.31 17.81 -15.40
N LYS A 207 16.86 18.89 -15.96
CA LYS A 207 16.31 20.26 -15.77
C LYS A 207 14.87 20.40 -16.29
N ASN A 208 14.45 19.56 -17.26
CA ASN A 208 13.14 19.70 -17.89
C ASN A 208 12.03 19.06 -17.06
N ASN A 209 12.35 17.97 -16.32
CA ASN A 209 11.37 17.22 -15.55
C ASN A 209 11.52 17.39 -14.01
N TYR A 210 12.62 18.03 -13.55
CA TYR A 210 12.94 18.21 -12.13
C TYR A 210 11.82 18.91 -11.34
N LEU A 211 11.23 19.98 -11.88
CA LEU A 211 10.20 20.71 -11.16
C LEU A 211 8.94 19.87 -10.95
N GLU A 212 8.54 19.11 -11.96
CA GLU A 212 7.38 18.22 -11.86
C GLU A 212 7.66 17.01 -10.96
N PHE A 213 8.86 16.43 -11.06
CA PHE A 213 9.32 15.40 -10.13
C PHE A 213 9.22 15.90 -8.68
N ASN A 214 9.86 17.03 -8.37
CA ASN A 214 9.90 17.59 -7.03
C ASN A 214 8.49 17.91 -6.50
N LYS A 215 7.62 18.47 -7.33
CA LYS A 215 6.23 18.75 -6.98
C LYS A 215 5.48 17.45 -6.64
N THR A 216 5.56 16.46 -7.50
CA THR A 216 4.86 15.17 -7.33
C THR A 216 5.40 14.40 -6.13
N PHE A 217 6.72 14.39 -5.97
CA PHE A 217 7.37 13.77 -4.82
C PHE A 217 6.89 14.40 -3.51
N ASN A 218 6.97 15.72 -3.41
CA ASN A 218 6.52 16.43 -2.19
C ASN A 218 5.03 16.21 -1.91
N GLN A 219 4.20 16.16 -2.93
CA GLN A 219 2.77 15.84 -2.75
C GLN A 219 2.55 14.46 -2.14
N LEU A 220 3.31 13.44 -2.56
CA LEU A 220 3.12 12.07 -2.14
C LEU A 220 3.80 11.72 -0.81
N PHE A 221 4.96 12.30 -0.53
CA PHE A 221 5.85 11.87 0.55
C PHE A 221 6.08 12.91 1.66
N SER A 222 5.70 14.17 1.46
CA SER A 222 5.88 15.20 2.49
C SER A 222 4.57 15.63 3.13
N LYS A 223 4.69 16.26 4.30
CA LYS A 223 3.63 17.08 4.91
C LYS A 223 4.12 18.52 5.01
N ILE A 224 3.21 19.46 4.82
CA ILE A 224 3.47 20.88 5.11
C ILE A 224 3.32 21.07 6.62
N ASN A 225 4.35 21.57 7.29
CA ASN A 225 4.30 21.90 8.70
C ASN A 225 3.56 23.23 8.95
N THR A 226 3.41 23.62 10.20
CA THR A 226 2.77 24.88 10.59
C THR A 226 3.50 26.17 10.09
N TYR A 227 4.74 26.01 9.62
CA TYR A 227 5.56 27.10 9.04
C TYR A 227 5.56 27.10 7.51
N ASN A 228 4.67 26.33 6.87
CA ASN A 228 4.60 26.14 5.42
C ASN A 228 5.85 25.51 4.79
N GLU A 229 6.61 24.73 5.55
CA GLU A 229 7.76 23.99 5.05
C GLU A 229 7.39 22.54 4.77
N TYR A 230 7.94 21.97 3.72
CA TYR A 230 7.83 20.54 3.46
C TYR A 230 8.71 19.74 4.44
N VAL A 231 8.07 18.84 5.18
CA VAL A 231 8.77 17.93 6.09
C VAL A 231 8.80 16.55 5.46
N LEU A 232 10.01 16.02 5.28
CA LEU A 232 10.30 14.67 4.81
C LEU A 232 10.96 13.90 5.96
N ASP A 233 10.54 12.67 6.20
CA ASP A 233 11.31 11.74 7.00
C ASP A 233 12.57 11.27 6.23
N ASP A 234 13.53 10.70 6.94
CA ASP A 234 14.81 10.34 6.34
C ASP A 234 14.65 9.23 5.29
N SER A 235 13.73 8.29 5.47
CA SER A 235 13.42 7.28 4.46
C SER A 235 12.92 7.90 3.15
N CYS A 236 12.04 8.90 3.24
CA CYS A 236 11.58 9.62 2.05
C CYS A 236 12.69 10.43 1.39
N LYS A 237 13.63 11.01 2.15
CA LYS A 237 14.81 11.68 1.59
C LYS A 237 15.67 10.72 0.78
N ASN A 238 15.85 9.50 1.26
CA ASN A 238 16.64 8.49 0.56
C ASN A 238 15.99 8.08 -0.77
N ILE A 239 14.70 7.81 -0.79
CA ILE A 239 13.96 7.58 -2.03
C ILE A 239 14.13 8.77 -3.01
N TYR A 240 14.09 9.99 -2.50
CA TYR A 240 14.28 11.19 -3.32
C TYR A 240 15.66 11.22 -3.98
N TYR A 241 16.73 11.00 -3.19
CA TYR A 241 18.11 10.99 -3.70
C TYR A 241 18.40 9.81 -4.60
N GLU A 242 17.83 8.63 -4.33
CA GLU A 242 17.92 7.45 -5.18
C GLU A 242 17.39 7.74 -6.58
N ILE A 243 16.19 8.31 -6.67
CA ILE A 243 15.58 8.65 -7.96
C ILE A 243 16.40 9.73 -8.69
N LEU A 244 16.94 10.71 -7.98
CA LEU A 244 17.83 11.72 -8.59
C LEU A 244 19.12 11.12 -9.15
N GLN A 245 19.66 10.11 -8.49
CA GLN A 245 20.94 9.49 -8.84
C GLN A 245 20.80 8.43 -9.94
N TYR A 246 19.79 7.58 -9.84
CA TYR A 246 19.65 6.40 -10.70
C TYR A 246 18.52 6.53 -11.72
N GLY A 247 17.68 7.54 -11.58
CA GLY A 247 16.49 7.75 -12.41
C GLY A 247 15.25 7.03 -11.87
N SER A 248 14.17 7.13 -12.61
CA SER A 248 12.84 6.64 -12.26
C SER A 248 12.35 5.60 -13.25
N ILE A 249 11.81 4.51 -12.76
CA ILE A 249 11.19 3.45 -13.53
C ILE A 249 10.15 2.73 -12.67
N PRO A 250 8.89 2.62 -13.10
CA PRO A 250 7.89 1.85 -12.37
C PRO A 250 8.31 0.39 -12.23
N GLN A 251 8.41 -0.07 -10.98
CA GLN A 251 8.88 -1.42 -10.67
C GLN A 251 7.82 -2.21 -9.89
N TYR A 252 7.93 -3.52 -10.00
CA TYR A 252 7.22 -4.46 -9.17
C TYR A 252 7.65 -4.30 -7.70
N ILE A 253 6.70 -3.99 -6.81
CA ILE A 253 7.01 -3.60 -5.43
C ILE A 253 7.75 -4.67 -4.62
N SER A 254 7.62 -5.97 -4.97
CA SER A 254 8.37 -7.01 -4.28
C SER A 254 9.87 -7.01 -4.56
N ILE A 255 10.30 -6.46 -5.70
CA ILE A 255 11.74 -6.27 -5.97
C ILE A 255 12.31 -5.16 -5.11
N ASP A 256 11.52 -4.13 -4.89
CA ASP A 256 11.91 -2.96 -4.11
C ASP A 256 11.71 -3.17 -2.59
N LEU A 257 11.11 -4.30 -2.21
CA LEU A 257 10.66 -4.56 -0.84
C LEU A 257 11.80 -4.54 0.17
N GLU A 258 12.87 -5.30 -0.08
CA GLU A 258 14.00 -5.42 0.85
C GLU A 258 14.72 -4.08 1.00
N HIS A 259 14.98 -3.41 -0.11
CA HIS A 259 15.62 -2.11 -0.12
C HIS A 259 14.80 -1.06 0.64
N GLN A 260 13.52 -0.94 0.35
CA GLN A 260 12.63 0.00 1.02
C GLN A 260 12.42 -0.35 2.50
N PHE A 261 12.42 -1.62 2.85
CA PHE A 261 12.34 -2.04 4.25
C PHE A 261 13.56 -1.57 5.02
N ASP A 262 14.75 -1.75 4.47
CA ASP A 262 15.99 -1.27 5.07
C ASP A 262 15.97 0.26 5.23
N GLU A 263 15.55 1.00 4.22
CA GLU A 263 15.42 2.44 4.25
C GLU A 263 14.39 2.93 5.30
N PHE A 264 13.29 2.20 5.51
CA PHE A 264 12.27 2.58 6.49
C PHE A 264 12.63 2.22 7.93
N HIS A 265 13.42 1.18 8.16
CA HIS A 265 13.62 0.61 9.48
C HIS A 265 15.06 0.59 10.00
N THR A 266 16.07 0.85 9.15
CA THR A 266 17.49 0.69 9.54
C THR A 266 18.26 1.99 9.72
N TYR A 267 17.66 3.14 9.44
CA TYR A 267 18.37 4.41 9.46
C TYR A 267 18.74 4.91 10.86
N ASP A 268 19.90 5.58 10.95
CA ASP A 268 20.57 6.03 12.18
C ASP A 268 19.74 6.85 13.18
N SER A 269 18.75 7.61 12.69
CA SER A 269 17.83 8.36 13.54
C SER A 269 16.92 7.46 14.38
N PHE A 270 16.63 6.27 13.86
CA PHE A 270 15.83 5.27 14.51
C PHE A 270 16.62 4.51 15.59
N TYR A 271 17.89 4.23 15.34
CA TYR A 271 18.76 3.51 16.28
C TYR A 271 19.19 4.33 17.48
N LYS A 272 19.13 5.65 17.42
CA LYS A 272 19.57 6.52 18.55
C LYS A 272 18.62 6.54 19.73
N CYS A 273 17.33 6.18 19.49
CA CYS A 273 16.29 6.29 20.52
C CYS A 273 15.73 4.96 21.01
N ILE A 274 15.92 3.86 20.30
CA ILE A 274 15.22 2.58 20.56
C ILE A 274 16.19 1.42 20.31
N SER A 275 16.28 0.48 21.25
CA SER A 275 17.07 -0.73 21.05
C SER A 275 16.42 -1.62 19.97
N LYS A 276 17.22 -2.37 19.21
CA LYS A 276 16.71 -3.32 18.19
C LYS A 276 15.68 -4.31 18.74
N SER A 277 15.74 -4.61 20.05
CA SER A 277 14.82 -5.51 20.73
C SER A 277 13.43 -4.91 20.96
N ASP A 278 13.30 -3.58 20.93
CA ASP A 278 12.04 -2.90 21.26
C ASP A 278 11.14 -2.69 20.03
N LEU A 279 11.67 -2.95 18.84
CA LEU A 279 10.95 -2.83 17.59
C LEU A 279 10.64 -4.23 17.05
N ASN A 280 9.38 -4.48 16.79
CA ASN A 280 8.96 -5.70 16.09
C ASN A 280 9.21 -5.60 14.58
N ILE A 281 10.40 -5.16 14.21
CA ILE A 281 10.79 -5.01 12.80
C ILE A 281 10.69 -6.35 12.10
N LEU A 282 11.16 -7.43 12.75
CA LEU A 282 11.06 -8.79 12.20
C LEU A 282 9.61 -9.27 12.06
N ASP A 283 8.72 -8.88 12.97
CA ASP A 283 7.31 -9.24 12.88
C ASP A 283 6.62 -8.48 11.74
N ILE A 284 6.93 -7.18 11.58
CA ILE A 284 6.44 -6.37 10.45
C ILE A 284 6.93 -6.98 9.14
N TRP A 285 8.23 -7.30 9.04
CA TRP A 285 8.83 -7.96 7.89
C TRP A 285 8.14 -9.28 7.56
N ALA A 286 7.94 -10.14 8.57
CA ALA A 286 7.29 -11.43 8.40
C ALA A 286 5.86 -11.30 7.84
N VAL A 287 5.06 -10.36 8.33
CA VAL A 287 3.70 -10.11 7.83
C VAL A 287 3.71 -9.73 6.35
N ILE A 288 4.63 -8.86 5.95
CA ILE A 288 4.74 -8.41 4.57
C ILE A 288 5.27 -9.55 3.67
N CYS A 289 6.34 -10.22 4.08
CA CYS A 289 6.93 -11.32 3.33
C CYS A 289 5.96 -12.49 3.13
N ASN A 290 5.14 -12.81 4.11
CA ASN A 290 4.10 -13.83 3.97
C ASN A 290 3.08 -13.51 2.86
N ALA A 291 2.98 -12.26 2.45
CA ALA A 291 2.07 -11.84 1.39
C ALA A 291 2.76 -11.65 0.04
N ILE A 292 3.97 -11.09 -0.01
CA ILE A 292 4.54 -10.55 -1.26
C ILE A 292 5.99 -10.92 -1.56
N SER A 293 6.58 -11.86 -0.82
CA SER A 293 7.95 -12.35 -1.08
C SER A 293 8.01 -13.82 -1.48
#